data_8f073db265d66aaedd5bf0d7bde99a6c
#
_entry.id   8f073db265d66aaedd5bf0d7bde99a6c
#
_cell.length_a   1.000
_cell.length_b   1.000
_cell.length_c   1.000
_cell.angle_alpha   90.00
_cell.angle_beta   90.00
_cell.angle_gamma   90.00
#
_symmetry.space_group_name_H-M   'P 1'
#
loop_
_entity.id
_entity.type
_entity.pdbx_description
1 polymer ?
#
loop_
_entity_poly.entity_id
_entity_poly.type
_entity_poly.pdbx_seq_one_letter_code
_entity_poly.pdbx_strand_id
1 'polypeptide(L)'
;MRHPLVLAVCACVAAAPAQAQHEWAPLRVPVALAVPDAAVPLHRRPWVRPLASLVVPGTGQLLGGQPRGVVYLATEVWLVARAVALSRDSRSKRSHYRDLSYQIARRRFGTDGREGPFSYYEEMGKYVESGAFDEDPGPGIVPQSDISTFNGAVWRLARETFFENPDSMPGNTSAPYRAALDFYLRRAIGDPFRWSWRDARLEQDVYRASIRASDRAYRAATNYLGAVLLNHLVSTVDAFVAVRLGRNGIIPRVQPGSAVGTVHLEWHAGF
;
A
#
# COMPACT_ATOMS: atom_id res chain seq x y z
N MET A 1 14.16 10.57 -11.94
CA MET A 1 12.91 10.41 -12.72
C MET A 1 11.78 10.18 -11.74
N ARG A 2 10.86 11.14 -11.65
CA ARG A 2 9.72 11.12 -10.72
C ARG A 2 8.55 10.43 -11.41
N HIS A 3 8.13 9.26 -10.94
CA HIS A 3 6.83 8.70 -11.32
C HIS A 3 5.82 9.03 -10.22
N PRO A 4 4.85 9.91 -10.47
CA PRO A 4 3.69 10.03 -9.60
C PRO A 4 2.76 8.85 -9.87
N LEU A 5 2.46 8.06 -8.84
CA LEU A 5 1.35 7.11 -8.86
C LEU A 5 0.06 7.93 -8.77
N VAL A 6 -0.49 8.28 -9.92
CA VAL A 6 -1.80 8.90 -10.04
C VAL A 6 -2.82 7.79 -9.90
N LEU A 7 -3.50 7.73 -8.75
CA LEU A 7 -4.75 6.99 -8.61
C LEU A 7 -5.81 7.76 -9.41
N ALA A 8 -6.03 7.34 -10.65
CA ALA A 8 -7.15 7.78 -11.45
C ALA A 8 -8.42 7.15 -10.87
N VAL A 9 -9.18 7.93 -10.10
CA VAL A 9 -10.59 7.64 -9.86
C VAL A 9 -11.30 7.96 -11.16
N CYS A 10 -11.60 6.95 -11.99
CA CYS A 10 -12.42 7.10 -13.17
C CYS A 10 -13.84 7.49 -12.75
N ALA A 11 -14.14 8.77 -12.76
CA ALA A 11 -15.51 9.28 -12.84
C ALA A 11 -15.96 9.13 -14.30
N CYS A 12 -16.66 8.05 -14.63
CA CYS A 12 -17.34 7.92 -15.91
C CYS A 12 -18.52 8.90 -15.94
N VAL A 13 -18.31 10.08 -16.51
CA VAL A 13 -19.39 10.99 -16.94
C VAL A 13 -19.88 10.46 -18.29
N ALA A 14 -21.09 9.91 -18.30
CA ALA A 14 -21.77 9.53 -19.55
C ALA A 14 -22.18 10.79 -20.31
N ALA A 15 -21.52 11.04 -21.43
CA ALA A 15 -21.96 12.04 -22.41
C ALA A 15 -23.11 11.45 -23.25
N ALA A 16 -24.25 12.16 -23.28
CA ALA A 16 -25.38 11.84 -24.14
C ALA A 16 -25.10 12.38 -25.58
N PRO A 17 -25.38 11.62 -26.62
CA PRO A 17 -25.25 12.13 -28.00
C PRO A 17 -26.43 13.02 -28.42
N ALA A 18 -26.11 14.10 -29.12
CA ALA A 18 -27.05 15.02 -29.73
C ALA A 18 -27.85 14.34 -30.86
N GLN A 19 -29.14 14.61 -30.88
CA GLN A 19 -30.07 14.12 -31.87
C GLN A 19 -29.94 14.91 -33.19
N ALA A 20 -29.74 14.21 -34.29
CA ALA A 20 -29.96 14.74 -35.64
C ALA A 20 -31.38 14.36 -36.07
N GLN A 21 -32.21 15.38 -36.37
CA GLN A 21 -33.56 15.20 -36.91
C GLN A 21 -33.49 14.96 -38.42
N HIS A 22 -34.00 13.85 -38.87
CA HIS A 22 -34.40 13.65 -40.25
C HIS A 22 -35.88 13.25 -40.31
N GLU A 23 -36.69 14.16 -40.92
CA GLU A 23 -38.08 13.89 -41.25
C GLU A 23 -38.19 12.93 -42.45
N TRP A 24 -38.93 11.84 -42.28
CA TRP A 24 -39.47 11.03 -43.36
C TRP A 24 -40.94 10.67 -43.10
N ALA A 25 -41.78 10.87 -44.10
CA ALA A 25 -43.24 10.68 -44.05
C ALA A 25 -43.67 9.22 -43.83
N PRO A 26 -44.86 8.97 -43.25
CA PRO A 26 -45.22 7.65 -42.71
C PRO A 26 -45.83 6.74 -43.75
N LEU A 27 -45.22 5.58 -43.97
CA LEU A 27 -45.91 4.42 -44.55
C LEU A 27 -46.63 3.69 -43.37
N ARG A 28 -47.96 3.81 -43.30
CA ARG A 28 -48.79 3.09 -42.34
C ARG A 28 -48.92 1.64 -42.78
N VAL A 29 -48.11 0.76 -42.23
CA VAL A 29 -48.33 -0.67 -42.18
C VAL A 29 -48.81 -0.99 -40.76
N PRO A 30 -49.96 -1.61 -40.52
CA PRO A 30 -50.37 -2.03 -39.22
C PRO A 30 -49.61 -3.32 -38.87
N VAL A 31 -48.37 -3.19 -38.50
CA VAL A 31 -47.67 -4.26 -37.80
C VAL A 31 -48.04 -4.07 -36.33
N ALA A 32 -48.82 -4.99 -35.78
CA ALA A 32 -48.93 -5.15 -34.33
C ALA A 32 -47.53 -5.54 -33.84
N LEU A 33 -46.67 -4.55 -33.60
CA LEU A 33 -45.44 -4.72 -32.89
C LEU A 33 -45.88 -5.17 -31.47
N ALA A 34 -45.69 -6.43 -31.19
CA ALA A 34 -45.64 -6.89 -29.81
C ALA A 34 -44.61 -5.95 -29.11
N VAL A 35 -45.13 -5.06 -28.26
CA VAL A 35 -44.28 -4.16 -27.47
C VAL A 35 -43.39 -5.12 -26.65
N PRO A 36 -42.05 -5.13 -26.89
CA PRO A 36 -41.20 -5.97 -26.10
C PRO A 36 -41.41 -5.54 -24.66
N ASP A 37 -41.69 -6.51 -23.80
CA ASP A 37 -41.89 -6.35 -22.36
C ASP A 37 -40.91 -5.27 -21.87
N ALA A 38 -41.45 -4.18 -21.31
CA ALA A 38 -40.66 -2.98 -21.01
C ALA A 38 -39.41 -3.39 -20.25
N ALA A 39 -38.26 -3.25 -20.87
CA ALA A 39 -37.03 -3.80 -20.34
C ALA A 39 -36.87 -3.36 -18.89
N VAL A 40 -36.90 -4.31 -17.95
CA VAL A 40 -36.78 -4.01 -16.52
C VAL A 40 -35.61 -3.08 -16.32
N PRO A 41 -35.82 -1.86 -15.77
CA PRO A 41 -34.76 -0.87 -15.61
C PRO A 41 -33.57 -1.50 -14.90
N LEU A 42 -32.34 -1.23 -15.33
CA LEU A 42 -31.10 -1.86 -14.83
C LEU A 42 -31.03 -1.86 -13.29
N HIS A 43 -31.44 -0.77 -12.64
CA HIS A 43 -31.44 -0.64 -11.19
C HIS A 43 -32.38 -1.61 -10.46
N ARG A 44 -33.38 -2.19 -11.14
CA ARG A 44 -34.31 -3.21 -10.60
C ARG A 44 -33.79 -4.64 -10.76
N ARG A 45 -32.69 -4.85 -11.52
CA ARG A 45 -32.09 -6.18 -11.65
C ARG A 45 -31.40 -6.57 -10.35
N PRO A 46 -31.66 -7.77 -9.79
CA PRO A 46 -31.19 -8.15 -8.45
C PRO A 46 -29.68 -8.18 -8.29
N TRP A 47 -28.93 -8.41 -9.37
CA TRP A 47 -27.46 -8.44 -9.36
C TRP A 47 -26.81 -7.05 -9.40
N VAL A 48 -27.53 -5.99 -9.81
CA VAL A 48 -26.97 -4.62 -9.89
C VAL A 48 -26.65 -4.08 -8.51
N ARG A 49 -27.46 -4.37 -7.50
CA ARG A 49 -27.26 -3.86 -6.15
C ARG A 49 -25.97 -4.38 -5.49
N PRO A 50 -25.66 -5.69 -5.46
CA PRO A 50 -24.39 -6.19 -4.96
C PRO A 50 -23.20 -5.64 -5.73
N LEU A 51 -23.26 -5.57 -7.07
CA LEU A 51 -22.18 -5.04 -7.89
C LEU A 51 -21.96 -3.54 -7.65
N ALA A 52 -23.02 -2.77 -7.47
CA ALA A 52 -22.89 -1.35 -7.11
C ALA A 52 -22.16 -1.19 -5.78
N SER A 53 -22.49 -2.02 -4.77
CA SER A 53 -21.81 -2.00 -3.46
C SER A 53 -20.36 -2.51 -3.52
N LEU A 54 -20.02 -3.35 -4.50
CA LEU A 54 -18.65 -3.77 -4.72
C LEU A 54 -17.77 -2.61 -5.22
N VAL A 55 -18.33 -1.73 -6.04
CA VAL A 55 -17.62 -0.57 -6.59
C VAL A 55 -17.60 0.60 -5.61
N VAL A 56 -18.77 0.90 -4.99
CA VAL A 56 -18.90 1.94 -3.97
C VAL A 56 -19.73 1.40 -2.82
N PRO A 57 -19.13 1.14 -1.65
CA PRO A 57 -19.81 0.56 -0.50
C PRO A 57 -21.05 1.35 -0.09
N GLY A 58 -22.16 0.66 0.13
CA GLY A 58 -23.43 1.27 0.51
C GLY A 58 -24.37 1.62 -0.64
N THR A 59 -23.89 1.72 -1.87
CA THR A 59 -24.74 2.11 -3.01
C THR A 59 -25.83 1.11 -3.32
N GLY A 60 -25.56 -0.19 -3.21
CA GLY A 60 -26.58 -1.25 -3.39
C GLY A 60 -27.70 -1.16 -2.37
N GLN A 61 -27.38 -0.80 -1.12
CA GLN A 61 -28.35 -0.57 -0.05
C GLN A 61 -29.19 0.67 -0.35
N LEU A 62 -28.55 1.78 -0.76
CA LEU A 62 -29.23 3.01 -1.12
C LEU A 62 -30.18 2.82 -2.32
N LEU A 63 -29.75 2.10 -3.37
CA LEU A 63 -30.60 1.71 -4.51
C LEU A 63 -31.78 0.85 -4.08
N GLY A 64 -31.68 0.16 -2.94
CA GLY A 64 -32.76 -0.61 -2.32
C GLY A 64 -33.60 0.17 -1.32
N GLY A 65 -33.41 1.49 -1.19
CA GLY A 65 -34.13 2.32 -0.21
C GLY A 65 -33.69 2.08 1.24
N GLN A 66 -32.53 1.49 1.48
CA GLN A 66 -32.04 1.16 2.82
C GLN A 66 -31.05 2.22 3.34
N PRO A 67 -31.40 2.99 4.40
CA PRO A 67 -30.57 4.10 4.89
C PRO A 67 -29.21 3.65 5.46
N ARG A 68 -29.06 2.39 5.83
CA ARG A 68 -27.78 1.82 6.30
C ARG A 68 -26.65 1.91 5.25
N GLY A 69 -26.98 2.09 3.96
CA GLY A 69 -26.01 2.34 2.92
C GLY A 69 -25.15 3.60 3.18
N VAL A 70 -25.71 4.60 3.86
CA VAL A 70 -24.99 5.82 4.27
C VAL A 70 -23.86 5.49 5.24
N VAL A 71 -24.05 4.49 6.12
CA VAL A 71 -23.01 4.08 7.08
C VAL A 71 -21.80 3.49 6.35
N TYR A 72 -22.02 2.62 5.37
CA TYR A 72 -20.92 2.05 4.55
C TYR A 72 -20.16 3.15 3.79
N LEU A 73 -20.91 4.09 3.20
CA LEU A 73 -20.31 5.20 2.46
C LEU A 73 -19.50 6.13 3.37
N ALA A 74 -20.03 6.48 4.55
CA ALA A 74 -19.34 7.30 5.53
C ALA A 74 -18.07 6.60 6.06
N THR A 75 -18.16 5.30 6.33
CA THR A 75 -17.03 4.47 6.73
C THR A 75 -15.96 4.47 5.64
N GLU A 76 -16.34 4.32 4.38
CA GLU A 76 -15.42 4.36 3.23
C GLU A 76 -14.64 5.67 3.16
N VAL A 77 -15.37 6.79 3.21
CA VAL A 77 -14.75 8.14 3.17
C VAL A 77 -13.76 8.31 4.33
N TRP A 78 -14.13 7.89 5.53
CA TRP A 78 -13.26 7.98 6.71
C TRP A 78 -12.02 7.09 6.57
N LEU A 79 -12.17 5.83 6.14
CA LEU A 79 -11.05 4.88 5.96
C LEU A 79 -10.06 5.40 4.91
N VAL A 80 -10.56 5.87 3.77
CA VAL A 80 -9.74 6.42 2.68
C VAL A 80 -9.02 7.69 3.17
N ALA A 81 -9.71 8.60 3.85
CA ALA A 81 -9.11 9.81 4.39
C ALA A 81 -7.97 9.49 5.38
N ARG A 82 -8.17 8.48 6.26
CA ARG A 82 -7.14 8.02 7.20
C ARG A 82 -5.96 7.38 6.49
N ALA A 83 -6.19 6.52 5.50
CA ALA A 83 -5.14 5.91 4.70
C ALA A 83 -4.27 6.97 3.99
N VAL A 84 -4.91 7.97 3.39
CA VAL A 84 -4.22 9.09 2.70
C VAL A 84 -3.42 9.93 3.70
N ALA A 85 -4.00 10.29 4.85
CA ALA A 85 -3.31 11.08 5.88
C ALA A 85 -2.06 10.36 6.40
N LEU A 86 -2.17 9.06 6.72
CA LEU A 86 -1.05 8.24 7.18
C LEU A 86 0.02 8.02 6.10
N SER A 87 -0.40 7.87 4.85
CA SER A 87 0.53 7.76 3.71
C SER A 87 1.33 9.07 3.50
N ARG A 88 0.71 10.23 3.71
CA ARG A 88 1.39 11.53 3.67
C ARG A 88 2.35 11.69 4.83
N ASP A 89 1.93 11.33 6.04
CA ASP A 89 2.75 11.36 7.25
C ASP A 89 3.99 10.46 7.11
N SER A 90 3.82 9.23 6.61
CA SER A 90 4.93 8.31 6.34
C SER A 90 5.93 8.92 5.34
N ARG A 91 5.44 9.52 4.24
CA ARG A 91 6.31 10.15 3.23
C ARG A 91 7.07 11.36 3.80
N SER A 92 6.41 12.19 4.59
CA SER A 92 7.04 13.33 5.26
C SER A 92 8.16 12.89 6.20
N LYS A 93 7.90 11.89 7.05
CA LYS A 93 8.92 11.31 7.94
C LYS A 93 10.07 10.65 7.18
N ARG A 94 9.77 10.01 6.04
CA ARG A 94 10.77 9.44 5.14
C ARG A 94 11.70 10.51 4.56
N SER A 95 11.15 11.62 4.09
CA SER A 95 11.96 12.74 3.61
C SER A 95 12.83 13.28 4.75
N HIS A 96 12.24 13.46 5.94
CA HIS A 96 12.96 13.98 7.09
C HIS A 96 14.17 13.12 7.50
N TYR A 97 14.02 11.79 7.66
CA TYR A 97 15.15 10.95 8.05
C TYR A 97 16.23 10.85 6.94
N ARG A 98 15.84 10.92 5.66
CA ARG A 98 16.77 10.95 4.54
C ARG A 98 17.58 12.25 4.52
N ASP A 99 16.93 13.38 4.77
CA ASP A 99 17.57 14.69 4.85
C ASP A 99 18.52 14.74 6.04
N LEU A 100 18.10 14.28 7.22
CA LEU A 100 18.93 14.21 8.42
C LEU A 100 20.17 13.33 8.17
N SER A 101 19.99 12.13 7.63
CA SER A 101 21.12 11.23 7.34
C SER A 101 22.11 11.83 6.34
N TYR A 102 21.60 12.50 5.30
CA TYR A 102 22.46 13.15 4.33
C TYR A 102 23.26 14.28 4.94
N GLN A 103 22.60 15.19 5.66
CA GLN A 103 23.26 16.38 6.21
C GLN A 103 24.28 16.05 7.29
N ILE A 104 24.01 15.08 8.14
CA ILE A 104 24.81 14.79 9.32
C ILE A 104 25.82 13.66 9.05
N ALA A 105 25.34 12.51 8.55
CA ALA A 105 26.16 11.30 8.50
C ALA A 105 26.91 11.12 7.17
N ARG A 106 26.39 11.65 6.04
CA ARG A 106 26.88 11.33 4.70
C ARG A 106 27.63 12.45 4.00
N ARG A 107 27.19 13.71 4.16
CA ARG A 107 27.68 14.87 3.40
C ARG A 107 29.20 15.01 3.40
N ARG A 108 29.87 14.69 4.50
CA ARG A 108 31.33 14.78 4.63
C ARG A 108 32.10 13.82 3.72
N PHE A 109 31.46 12.80 3.16
CA PHE A 109 32.08 11.84 2.24
C PHE A 109 31.88 12.21 0.76
N GLY A 110 31.40 13.41 0.46
CA GLY A 110 31.24 13.89 -0.92
C GLY A 110 30.14 13.21 -1.72
N THR A 111 29.15 12.62 -1.04
CA THR A 111 28.05 11.88 -1.71
C THR A 111 26.99 12.84 -2.20
N ASP A 112 26.70 12.84 -3.50
CA ASP A 112 25.73 13.76 -4.12
C ASP A 112 24.27 13.33 -3.99
N GLY A 113 24.02 12.08 -3.62
CA GLY A 113 22.68 11.51 -3.64
C GLY A 113 22.05 11.32 -2.27
N ARG A 114 20.77 11.70 -2.14
CA ARG A 114 19.91 11.35 -1.00
C ARG A 114 19.21 10.00 -1.22
N GLU A 115 19.28 9.45 -2.42
CA GLU A 115 18.56 8.27 -2.80
C GLU A 115 19.26 6.98 -2.36
N GLY A 116 18.49 6.02 -1.91
CA GLY A 116 18.94 4.70 -1.51
C GLY A 116 17.76 3.81 -1.17
N PRO A 117 17.91 2.49 -1.23
CA PRO A 117 16.88 1.55 -0.83
C PRO A 117 16.58 1.66 0.67
N PHE A 118 15.42 1.21 1.10
CA PHE A 118 15.03 1.27 2.52
C PHE A 118 16.00 0.49 3.42
N SER A 119 16.47 -0.69 2.99
CA SER A 119 17.44 -1.50 3.71
C SER A 119 18.74 -0.76 4.02
N TYR A 120 19.23 0.07 3.11
CA TYR A 120 20.40 0.92 3.34
C TYR A 120 20.20 1.88 4.54
N TYR A 121 19.02 2.51 4.62
CA TYR A 121 18.70 3.41 5.72
C TYR A 121 18.48 2.65 7.04
N GLU A 122 17.98 1.42 7.00
CA GLU A 122 17.90 0.57 8.19
C GLU A 122 19.28 0.23 8.73
N GLU A 123 20.22 -0.18 7.86
CA GLU A 123 21.60 -0.49 8.27
C GLU A 123 22.31 0.75 8.83
N MET A 124 22.11 1.92 8.22
CA MET A 124 22.59 3.20 8.75
C MET A 124 22.05 3.50 10.16
N GLY A 125 20.86 3.03 10.49
CA GLY A 125 20.30 3.09 11.83
C GLY A 125 20.93 2.11 12.81
N LYS A 126 21.37 0.92 12.37
CA LYS A 126 21.94 -0.12 13.21
C LYS A 126 23.42 0.15 13.54
N TYR A 127 24.19 0.51 12.52
CA TYR A 127 25.62 0.72 12.64
C TYR A 127 25.97 2.21 12.80
N VAL A 128 26.99 2.49 13.59
CA VAL A 128 27.50 3.84 13.77
C VAL A 128 28.09 4.39 12.49
N GLU A 129 28.77 3.53 11.75
CA GLU A 129 29.42 3.89 10.49
C GLU A 129 29.44 2.71 9.52
N SER A 130 29.55 3.03 8.23
CA SER A 130 29.71 2.00 7.20
C SER A 130 31.05 1.29 7.26
N GLY A 131 32.08 1.96 7.74
CA GLY A 131 33.46 1.57 7.52
C GLY A 131 33.96 1.91 6.10
N ALA A 132 35.21 1.63 5.82
CA ALA A 132 35.77 1.73 4.49
C ALA A 132 35.29 0.54 3.62
N PHE A 133 35.18 0.74 2.31
CA PHE A 133 34.93 -0.34 1.38
C PHE A 133 36.22 -1.14 1.13
N ASP A 134 37.33 -0.42 1.10
CA ASP A 134 38.69 -0.92 0.93
C ASP A 134 39.57 -0.30 2.01
N GLU A 135 40.26 -1.12 2.80
CA GLU A 135 41.15 -0.65 3.87
C GLU A 135 42.55 -0.28 3.36
N ASP A 136 42.92 -0.83 2.19
CA ASP A 136 44.27 -0.59 1.62
C ASP A 136 44.15 -0.14 0.17
N PRO A 137 44.65 1.05 -0.20
CA PRO A 137 44.65 1.53 -1.58
C PRO A 137 45.65 0.78 -2.51
N GLY A 138 46.18 -0.36 -2.06
CA GLY A 138 47.08 -1.23 -2.84
C GLY A 138 46.34 -1.99 -3.97
N PRO A 139 47.04 -2.90 -4.67
CA PRO A 139 46.45 -3.70 -5.71
C PRO A 139 45.49 -4.76 -5.10
N GLY A 140 44.21 -4.67 -5.45
CA GLY A 140 43.16 -5.55 -4.95
C GLY A 140 42.30 -4.88 -3.89
N ILE A 141 41.21 -5.55 -3.49
CA ILE A 141 40.33 -5.07 -2.43
C ILE A 141 40.69 -5.75 -1.12
N VAL A 142 40.97 -4.98 -0.11
CA VAL A 142 41.15 -5.41 1.29
C VAL A 142 39.89 -5.05 2.07
N PRO A 143 39.01 -6.03 2.36
CA PRO A 143 37.76 -5.76 3.07
C PRO A 143 37.99 -5.20 4.46
N GLN A 144 37.10 -4.32 4.89
CA GLN A 144 37.06 -3.75 6.26
C GLN A 144 37.10 -4.85 7.32
N SER A 145 38.02 -4.75 8.26
CA SER A 145 38.21 -5.74 9.33
C SER A 145 37.48 -5.44 10.62
N ASP A 146 37.18 -4.15 10.89
CA ASP A 146 36.47 -3.71 12.11
C ASP A 146 34.99 -4.12 12.09
N ILE A 147 34.64 -5.16 12.85
CA ILE A 147 33.28 -5.70 12.95
C ILE A 147 32.26 -4.74 13.60
N SER A 148 32.70 -3.65 14.22
CA SER A 148 31.78 -2.62 14.73
C SER A 148 31.18 -1.77 13.61
N THR A 149 31.78 -1.80 12.43
CA THR A 149 31.28 -1.16 11.20
C THR A 149 30.40 -2.09 10.40
N PHE A 150 29.56 -1.52 9.53
CA PHE A 150 28.71 -2.35 8.64
C PHE A 150 29.54 -3.22 7.71
N ASN A 151 30.52 -2.65 7.00
CA ASN A 151 31.37 -3.37 6.06
C ASN A 151 32.19 -4.46 6.75
N GLY A 152 32.72 -4.18 7.93
CA GLY A 152 33.43 -5.19 8.72
C GLY A 152 32.53 -6.34 9.19
N ALA A 153 31.29 -6.04 9.57
CA ALA A 153 30.29 -7.07 9.88
C ALA A 153 29.94 -7.92 8.66
N VAL A 154 29.81 -7.31 7.46
CA VAL A 154 29.59 -8.03 6.20
C VAL A 154 30.77 -8.95 5.88
N TRP A 155 32.02 -8.46 6.09
CA TRP A 155 33.21 -9.27 5.88
C TRP A 155 33.30 -10.41 6.89
N ARG A 156 32.98 -10.16 8.18
CA ARG A 156 32.91 -11.23 9.18
C ARG A 156 31.91 -12.30 8.79
N LEU A 157 30.71 -11.94 8.36
CA LEU A 157 29.69 -12.87 7.88
C LEU A 157 30.16 -13.65 6.65
N ALA A 158 30.87 -13.00 5.72
CA ALA A 158 31.44 -13.68 4.56
C ALA A 158 32.46 -14.76 4.98
N ARG A 159 33.35 -14.45 5.93
CA ARG A 159 34.32 -15.42 6.45
C ARG A 159 33.62 -16.59 7.17
N GLU A 160 32.62 -16.31 8.01
CA GLU A 160 31.83 -17.33 8.69
C GLU A 160 31.07 -18.25 7.72
N THR A 161 30.74 -17.75 6.53
CA THR A 161 30.00 -18.51 5.52
C THR A 161 30.90 -19.39 4.65
N PHE A 162 32.10 -18.90 4.30
CA PHE A 162 32.93 -19.51 3.26
C PHE A 162 34.25 -20.09 3.75
N PHE A 163 34.73 -19.72 4.95
CA PHE A 163 35.98 -20.25 5.48
C PHE A 163 35.67 -21.39 6.44
N GLU A 164 36.54 -22.38 6.46
CA GLU A 164 36.50 -23.49 7.42
C GLU A 164 36.73 -22.97 8.85
N ASN A 165 37.69 -22.03 8.99
CA ASN A 165 37.91 -21.29 10.24
C ASN A 165 37.81 -19.78 9.94
N PRO A 166 36.80 -19.08 10.44
CA PRO A 166 36.61 -17.64 10.19
C PRO A 166 37.75 -16.74 10.67
N ASP A 167 38.54 -17.19 11.62
CA ASP A 167 39.65 -16.42 12.20
C ASP A 167 40.99 -16.69 11.48
N SER A 168 41.02 -17.65 10.55
CA SER A 168 42.17 -17.97 9.73
C SER A 168 41.96 -17.50 8.29
N MET A 169 42.85 -16.64 7.79
CA MET A 169 42.75 -16.13 6.42
C MET A 169 43.36 -17.10 5.43
N PRO A 170 42.58 -17.77 4.58
CA PRO A 170 43.11 -18.56 3.50
C PRO A 170 43.81 -17.68 2.44
N GLY A 171 44.69 -18.27 1.64
CA GLY A 171 45.38 -17.53 0.59
C GLY A 171 44.38 -16.79 -0.33
N ASN A 172 44.73 -15.58 -0.74
CA ASN A 172 43.86 -14.69 -1.53
C ASN A 172 43.46 -15.25 -2.91
N THR A 173 44.16 -16.23 -3.41
CA THR A 173 43.84 -16.97 -4.66
C THR A 173 42.97 -18.20 -4.45
N SER A 174 42.71 -18.59 -3.20
CA SER A 174 41.89 -19.77 -2.87
C SER A 174 40.40 -19.58 -3.23
N ALA A 175 39.72 -20.67 -3.50
CA ALA A 175 38.29 -20.64 -3.82
C ALA A 175 37.43 -20.09 -2.66
N PRO A 176 37.66 -20.46 -1.38
CA PRO A 176 36.93 -19.88 -0.25
C PRO A 176 37.10 -18.37 -0.15
N TYR A 177 38.35 -17.88 -0.28
CA TYR A 177 38.61 -16.42 -0.21
C TYR A 177 37.87 -15.67 -1.31
N ARG A 178 37.94 -16.17 -2.56
CA ARG A 178 37.24 -15.53 -3.70
C ARG A 178 35.72 -15.50 -3.49
N ALA A 179 35.14 -16.57 -2.97
CA ALA A 179 33.72 -16.64 -2.67
C ALA A 179 33.31 -15.65 -1.59
N ALA A 180 34.12 -15.53 -0.51
CA ALA A 180 33.91 -14.57 0.56
C ALA A 180 34.05 -13.12 0.05
N LEU A 181 35.08 -12.85 -0.75
CA LEU A 181 35.29 -11.53 -1.34
C LEU A 181 34.14 -11.16 -2.28
N ASP A 182 33.69 -12.06 -3.11
CA ASP A 182 32.56 -11.84 -4.00
C ASP A 182 31.24 -11.57 -3.23
N PHE A 183 31.02 -12.27 -2.11
CA PHE A 183 29.93 -11.97 -1.20
C PHE A 183 30.04 -10.55 -0.62
N TYR A 184 31.24 -10.14 -0.18
CA TYR A 184 31.52 -8.81 0.34
C TYR A 184 31.24 -7.73 -0.69
N LEU A 185 31.80 -7.87 -1.91
CA LEU A 185 31.65 -6.89 -2.99
C LEU A 185 30.18 -6.62 -3.37
N ARG A 186 29.33 -7.62 -3.23
CA ARG A 186 27.89 -7.45 -3.51
C ARG A 186 27.11 -6.77 -2.39
N ARG A 187 27.62 -6.72 -1.16
CA ARG A 187 26.87 -6.24 0.02
C ARG A 187 27.50 -5.06 0.74
N ALA A 188 28.80 -4.91 0.65
CA ALA A 188 29.50 -3.82 1.29
C ALA A 188 29.10 -2.46 0.70
N ILE A 189 29.15 -1.46 1.53
CA ILE A 189 28.84 -0.08 1.16
C ILE A 189 30.08 0.57 0.56
N GLY A 190 30.00 0.93 -0.71
CA GLY A 190 31.04 1.67 -1.41
C GLY A 190 31.08 3.16 -1.03
N ASP A 191 32.16 3.84 -1.43
CA ASP A 191 32.43 5.22 -1.07
C ASP A 191 31.28 6.21 -1.33
N PRO A 192 30.52 6.14 -2.45
CA PRO A 192 29.42 7.07 -2.68
C PRO A 192 28.27 6.98 -1.65
N PHE A 193 28.22 5.89 -0.86
CA PHE A 193 27.18 5.63 0.12
C PHE A 193 27.70 5.56 1.57
N ARG A 194 28.96 5.95 1.82
CA ARG A 194 29.55 5.97 3.15
C ARG A 194 28.76 6.85 4.12
N TRP A 195 28.71 6.44 5.38
CA TRP A 195 28.15 7.23 6.48
C TRP A 195 28.98 7.04 7.75
N SER A 196 28.86 8.01 8.67
CA SER A 196 29.32 7.86 10.05
C SER A 196 28.55 8.80 10.97
N TRP A 197 28.06 8.27 12.08
CA TRP A 197 27.41 8.94 13.19
C TRP A 197 28.35 9.11 14.38
N ARG A 198 29.67 8.90 14.22
CA ARG A 198 30.65 8.87 15.32
C ARG A 198 30.54 10.11 16.20
N ASP A 199 30.41 11.27 15.58
CA ASP A 199 30.35 12.58 16.25
C ASP A 199 28.91 13.11 16.42
N ALA A 200 27.89 12.29 16.13
CA ALA A 200 26.48 12.68 16.07
C ALA A 200 25.55 11.56 16.57
N ARG A 201 25.83 11.03 17.75
CA ARG A 201 25.09 9.88 18.30
C ARG A 201 23.66 10.22 18.70
N LEU A 202 23.40 11.43 19.18
CA LEU A 202 22.05 11.89 19.51
C LEU A 202 21.19 12.02 18.24
N GLU A 203 21.77 12.52 17.16
CA GLU A 203 21.12 12.63 15.86
C GLU A 203 20.83 11.25 15.28
N GLN A 204 21.71 10.26 15.51
CA GLN A 204 21.43 8.86 15.15
C GLN A 204 20.19 8.31 15.88
N ASP A 205 20.00 8.65 17.14
CA ASP A 205 18.83 8.21 17.89
C ASP A 205 17.54 8.86 17.39
N VAL A 206 17.58 10.16 17.05
CA VAL A 206 16.47 10.88 16.39
C VAL A 206 16.18 10.24 15.02
N TYR A 207 17.21 9.93 14.26
CA TYR A 207 17.12 9.24 12.98
C TYR A 207 16.41 7.88 13.11
N ARG A 208 16.85 7.03 14.06
CA ARG A 208 16.22 5.72 14.37
C ARG A 208 14.74 5.87 14.74
N ALA A 209 14.43 6.88 15.55
CA ALA A 209 13.04 7.16 15.94
C ALA A 209 12.18 7.57 14.74
N SER A 210 12.74 8.37 13.82
CA SER A 210 12.07 8.84 12.61
C SER A 210 11.80 7.72 11.61
N ILE A 211 12.78 6.81 11.39
CA ILE A 211 12.57 5.59 10.57
C ILE A 211 11.42 4.76 11.13
N ARG A 212 11.46 4.43 12.43
CA ARG A 212 10.39 3.64 13.08
C ARG A 212 9.03 4.34 12.99
N ALA A 213 8.97 5.65 13.11
CA ALA A 213 7.73 6.40 12.98
C ALA A 213 7.19 6.41 11.55
N SER A 214 8.07 6.54 10.54
CA SER A 214 7.71 6.44 9.13
C SER A 214 7.13 5.05 8.80
N ASP A 215 7.79 4.00 9.26
CA ASP A 215 7.38 2.62 9.03
C ASP A 215 6.05 2.28 9.73
N ARG A 216 5.86 2.73 10.99
CA ARG A 216 4.55 2.59 11.67
C ARG A 216 3.42 3.28 10.92
N ALA A 217 3.65 4.50 10.42
CA ALA A 217 2.65 5.24 9.64
C ALA A 217 2.34 4.53 8.32
N TYR A 218 3.36 3.97 7.65
CA TYR A 218 3.18 3.17 6.43
C TYR A 218 2.33 1.92 6.67
N ARG A 219 2.67 1.13 7.69
CA ARG A 219 1.91 -0.07 8.05
C ARG A 219 0.47 0.26 8.46
N ALA A 220 0.28 1.33 9.23
CA ALA A 220 -1.06 1.79 9.57
C ALA A 220 -1.87 2.19 8.31
N ALA A 221 -1.27 2.92 7.35
CA ALA A 221 -1.92 3.25 6.09
C ALA A 221 -2.34 1.98 5.31
N THR A 222 -1.47 0.98 5.24
CA THR A 222 -1.77 -0.31 4.59
C THR A 222 -2.91 -1.05 5.28
N ASN A 223 -2.96 -1.04 6.61
CA ASN A 223 -4.06 -1.63 7.37
C ASN A 223 -5.41 -0.94 7.08
N TYR A 224 -5.42 0.40 6.95
CA TYR A 224 -6.64 1.12 6.55
C TYR A 224 -7.07 0.79 5.12
N LEU A 225 -6.14 0.58 4.19
CA LEU A 225 -6.48 0.09 2.84
C LEU A 225 -7.07 -1.33 2.88
N GLY A 226 -6.57 -2.20 3.75
CA GLY A 226 -7.18 -3.51 4.01
C GLY A 226 -8.61 -3.38 4.55
N ALA A 227 -8.86 -2.43 5.46
CA ALA A 227 -10.19 -2.15 5.98
C ALA A 227 -11.14 -1.57 4.91
N VAL A 228 -10.63 -0.77 3.95
CA VAL A 228 -11.38 -0.34 2.74
C VAL A 228 -11.87 -1.56 1.97
N LEU A 229 -10.99 -2.50 1.62
CA LEU A 229 -11.38 -3.72 0.91
C LEU A 229 -12.42 -4.53 1.68
N LEU A 230 -12.26 -4.64 3.01
CA LEU A 230 -13.24 -5.32 3.85
C LEU A 230 -14.60 -4.63 3.82
N ASN A 231 -14.65 -3.30 3.86
CA ASN A 231 -15.90 -2.52 3.77
C ASN A 231 -16.62 -2.79 2.44
N HIS A 232 -15.90 -2.88 1.31
CA HIS A 232 -16.47 -3.28 0.01
C HIS A 232 -17.08 -4.67 0.07
N LEU A 233 -16.35 -5.64 0.61
CA LEU A 233 -16.83 -7.03 0.69
C LEU A 233 -18.08 -7.14 1.58
N VAL A 234 -18.04 -6.57 2.79
CA VAL A 234 -19.16 -6.62 3.73
C VAL A 234 -20.39 -5.92 3.15
N SER A 235 -20.22 -4.74 2.55
CA SER A 235 -21.30 -4.02 1.89
C SER A 235 -21.90 -4.82 0.72
N THR A 236 -21.06 -5.49 -0.06
CA THR A 236 -21.51 -6.34 -1.19
C THR A 236 -22.34 -7.51 -0.69
N VAL A 237 -21.84 -8.22 0.33
CA VAL A 237 -22.55 -9.37 0.93
C VAL A 237 -23.86 -8.92 1.54
N ASP A 238 -23.88 -7.82 2.28
CA ASP A 238 -25.12 -7.25 2.85
C ASP A 238 -26.14 -6.87 1.76
N ALA A 239 -25.71 -6.24 0.67
CA ALA A 239 -26.57 -5.94 -0.47
C ALA A 239 -27.12 -7.21 -1.14
N PHE A 240 -26.30 -8.25 -1.27
CA PHE A 240 -26.72 -9.54 -1.82
C PHE A 240 -27.76 -10.22 -0.91
N VAL A 241 -27.52 -10.29 0.39
CA VAL A 241 -28.46 -10.86 1.37
C VAL A 241 -29.76 -10.08 1.36
N ALA A 242 -29.73 -8.75 1.33
CA ALA A 242 -30.92 -7.92 1.27
C ALA A 242 -31.76 -8.18 0.01
N VAL A 243 -31.15 -8.43 -1.14
CA VAL A 243 -31.85 -8.81 -2.37
C VAL A 243 -32.50 -10.17 -2.22
N ARG A 244 -31.81 -11.15 -1.63
CA ARG A 244 -32.32 -12.50 -1.40
C ARG A 244 -33.50 -12.52 -0.44
N LEU A 245 -33.39 -11.84 0.70
CA LEU A 245 -34.45 -11.77 1.71
C LEU A 245 -35.67 -11.02 1.17
N GLY A 246 -35.46 -9.90 0.45
CA GLY A 246 -36.56 -9.16 -0.16
C GLY A 246 -37.34 -9.96 -1.22
N ARG A 247 -36.71 -10.89 -1.93
CA ARG A 247 -37.37 -11.82 -2.87
C ARG A 247 -38.22 -12.87 -2.15
N ASN A 248 -37.86 -13.21 -0.91
CA ASN A 248 -38.55 -14.19 -0.09
C ASN A 248 -39.60 -13.56 0.84
N GLY A 249 -39.93 -12.25 0.66
CA GLY A 249 -40.88 -11.52 1.49
C GLY A 249 -40.41 -11.21 2.91
N ILE A 250 -39.12 -11.42 3.22
CA ILE A 250 -38.54 -11.13 4.54
C ILE A 250 -37.95 -9.76 4.52
N ILE A 251 -38.56 -8.81 5.22
CA ILE A 251 -38.03 -7.43 5.38
C ILE A 251 -37.46 -7.28 6.79
N PRO A 252 -36.12 -7.23 6.97
CA PRO A 252 -35.55 -6.92 8.28
C PRO A 252 -35.80 -5.45 8.60
N ARG A 253 -36.62 -5.18 9.63
CA ARG A 253 -36.85 -3.81 10.14
C ARG A 253 -36.05 -3.61 11.42
N VAL A 254 -35.10 -2.71 11.40
CA VAL A 254 -34.43 -2.23 12.61
C VAL A 254 -35.24 -1.07 13.14
N GLN A 255 -35.90 -1.23 14.31
CA GLN A 255 -36.55 -0.11 14.99
C GLN A 255 -35.52 0.67 15.80
N PRO A 256 -35.36 1.99 15.55
CA PRO A 256 -34.55 2.84 16.41
C PRO A 256 -35.32 3.08 17.72
N GLY A 257 -34.80 2.63 18.84
CA GLY A 257 -35.38 3.00 20.13
C GLY A 257 -35.23 2.01 21.30
N SER A 258 -34.65 0.81 21.12
CA SER A 258 -34.35 -0.06 22.26
C SER A 258 -32.83 -0.11 22.52
N ALA A 259 -32.42 0.02 23.77
CA ALA A 259 -31.03 0.03 24.24
C ALA A 259 -30.27 -1.30 23.97
N VAL A 260 -30.92 -2.27 23.37
CA VAL A 260 -30.36 -3.50 22.85
C VAL A 260 -31.01 -3.73 21.49
N GLY A 261 -30.22 -3.71 20.41
CA GLY A 261 -30.73 -3.89 19.04
C GLY A 261 -31.38 -5.26 18.86
N THR A 262 -32.69 -5.32 19.04
CA THR A 262 -33.51 -6.50 18.69
C THR A 262 -33.83 -6.43 17.21
N VAL A 263 -33.40 -7.45 16.46
CA VAL A 263 -33.78 -7.62 15.05
C VAL A 263 -35.11 -8.35 15.03
N HIS A 264 -36.21 -7.67 14.71
CA HIS A 264 -37.49 -8.28 14.43
C HIS A 264 -37.52 -8.74 12.96
N LEU A 265 -37.70 -10.03 12.75
CA LEU A 265 -37.96 -10.63 11.44
C LEU A 265 -39.48 -10.77 11.26
N GLU A 266 -40.10 -9.87 10.49
CA GLU A 266 -41.50 -10.04 10.09
C GLU A 266 -41.55 -10.83 8.78
N TRP A 267 -42.29 -11.94 8.82
CA TRP A 267 -42.60 -12.75 7.64
C TRP A 267 -43.99 -12.36 7.12
N HIS A 268 -44.06 -11.75 5.95
CA HIS A 268 -45.28 -11.59 5.22
C HIS A 268 -45.39 -12.73 4.18
N ALA A 269 -46.20 -13.74 4.47
CA ALA A 269 -46.63 -14.69 3.46
C ALA A 269 -47.62 -13.96 2.53
N GLY A 270 -47.16 -13.56 1.34
CA GLY A 270 -48.04 -13.09 0.26
C GLY A 270 -48.72 -14.31 -0.34
N PHE A 271 -50.03 -14.40 -0.19
CA PHE A 271 -50.88 -15.23 -0.98
C PHE A 271 -51.21 -14.54 -2.30
#